data_c00f96a6ba2a17d7b44b6368fbb5e296
#
_entry.id   c00f96a6ba2a17d7b44b6368fbb5e296
#
_cell.length_a   1.000
_cell.length_b   1.000
_cell.length_c   1.000
_cell.angle_alpha   90.00
_cell.angle_beta   90.00
_cell.angle_gamma   90.00
#
_symmetry.space_group_name_H-M   'P 1'
#
loop_
_entity.id
_entity.type
_entity.pdbx_description
1 polymer ?
#
loop_
_entity_poly.entity_id
_entity_poly.type
_entity_poly.pdbx_seq_one_letter_code
_entity_poly.pdbx_strand_id
1 'polypeptide(L)'
;MEVISVKHKADIIKGEYQFADKVKSEVLSLLKVCNPISQDNSNVKASIHTEWDWEPDNITFRNLKSYIREEIERYCKPGAMSGGGRNMLKVGNFWANVYNKGDYAQSHCHKPNDFSFAYFVKSKWYYSPLAFTDSGKKIIPKEGTFVAFPGYQGICTHSS
;
A
#
# COMPACT_ATOMS: atom_id res chain seq x y z
N MET A 1 -27.16 -16.34 -22.52
CA MET A 1 -26.13 -16.11 -21.46
C MET A 1 -26.63 -14.96 -20.62
N GLU A 2 -26.81 -15.17 -19.34
CA GLU A 2 -27.16 -14.11 -18.37
C GLU A 2 -25.93 -13.70 -17.59
N VAL A 3 -25.70 -12.40 -17.42
CA VAL A 3 -24.59 -11.87 -16.62
C VAL A 3 -25.17 -11.29 -15.33
N ILE A 4 -24.85 -11.90 -14.20
CA ILE A 4 -25.26 -11.45 -12.87
C ILE A 4 -24.08 -10.73 -12.22
N SER A 5 -24.26 -9.45 -11.92
CA SER A 5 -23.27 -8.66 -11.19
C SER A 5 -23.41 -8.88 -9.67
N VAL A 6 -22.33 -9.31 -9.02
CA VAL A 6 -22.29 -9.51 -7.58
C VAL A 6 -21.42 -8.43 -6.95
N LYS A 7 -21.97 -7.69 -5.97
CA LYS A 7 -21.17 -6.74 -5.18
C LYS A 7 -20.39 -7.48 -4.11
N HIS A 8 -19.07 -7.35 -4.14
CA HIS A 8 -18.19 -7.88 -3.10
C HIS A 8 -18.09 -6.90 -1.94
N LYS A 9 -18.14 -7.43 -0.71
CA LYS A 9 -17.61 -6.72 0.45
C LYS A 9 -16.13 -7.09 0.58
N ALA A 10 -15.25 -6.09 0.51
CA ALA A 10 -13.85 -6.25 0.82
C ALA A 10 -13.56 -5.62 2.19
N ASP A 11 -12.91 -6.37 3.05
CA ASP A 11 -12.45 -5.83 4.32
C ASP A 11 -11.11 -5.13 4.13
N ILE A 12 -10.94 -4.03 4.86
CA ILE A 12 -9.73 -3.23 4.85
C ILE A 12 -9.14 -3.31 6.25
N ILE A 13 -7.90 -3.80 6.33
CA ILE A 13 -7.14 -3.89 7.56
C ILE A 13 -6.42 -2.57 7.78
N LYS A 14 -6.56 -2.00 8.98
CA LYS A 14 -5.87 -0.76 9.37
C LYS A 14 -5.07 -1.01 10.63
N GLY A 15 -3.81 -0.58 10.62
CA GLY A 15 -2.94 -0.72 11.79
C GLY A 15 -2.00 0.47 11.92
N GLU A 16 -1.30 0.51 13.06
CA GLU A 16 -0.31 1.54 13.40
C GLU A 16 0.99 0.85 13.79
N TYR A 17 2.12 1.33 13.26
CA TYR A 17 3.42 0.75 13.56
C TYR A 17 4.13 1.56 14.65
N GLN A 18 4.51 0.89 15.73
CA GLN A 18 5.06 1.54 16.93
C GLN A 18 6.42 2.24 16.70
N PHE A 19 7.18 1.87 15.66
CA PHE A 19 8.47 2.47 15.33
C PHE A 19 8.39 3.41 14.12
N ALA A 20 7.28 4.13 13.99
CA ALA A 20 6.99 5.00 12.86
C ALA A 20 8.05 6.09 12.65
N ASP A 21 8.53 6.72 13.72
CA ASP A 21 9.55 7.78 13.64
C ASP A 21 10.87 7.26 13.04
N LYS A 22 11.27 6.03 13.40
CA LYS A 22 12.43 5.40 12.82
C LYS A 22 12.28 5.15 11.34
N VAL A 23 11.14 4.55 10.93
CA VAL A 23 10.81 4.34 9.50
C VAL A 23 10.82 5.66 8.76
N LYS A 24 10.19 6.69 9.29
CA LYS A 24 10.13 8.02 8.67
C LYS A 24 11.52 8.61 8.47
N SER A 25 12.36 8.59 9.50
CA SER A 25 13.73 9.12 9.42
C SER A 25 14.53 8.42 8.32
N GLU A 26 14.48 7.10 8.27
CA GLU A 26 15.24 6.31 7.30
C GLU A 26 14.70 6.47 5.88
N VAL A 27 13.37 6.39 5.67
CA VAL A 27 12.76 6.60 4.35
C VAL A 27 13.10 7.97 3.80
N LEU A 28 12.94 9.03 4.60
CA LEU A 28 13.24 10.39 4.14
C LEU A 28 14.73 10.60 3.84
N SER A 29 15.62 9.91 4.53
CA SER A 29 17.05 9.92 4.23
C SER A 29 17.36 9.24 2.90
N LEU A 30 16.79 8.06 2.66
CA LEU A 30 17.00 7.30 1.43
C LEU A 30 16.39 7.99 0.20
N LEU A 31 15.23 8.62 0.35
CA LEU A 31 14.59 9.38 -0.74
C LEU A 31 15.39 10.58 -1.22
N LYS A 32 16.29 11.14 -0.39
CA LYS A 32 17.18 12.24 -0.81
C LYS A 32 18.25 11.81 -1.82
N VAL A 33 18.59 10.53 -1.82
CA VAL A 33 19.66 9.97 -2.66
C VAL A 33 19.15 8.95 -3.68
N CYS A 34 17.85 8.68 -3.70
CA CYS A 34 17.28 7.77 -4.69
C CYS A 34 17.20 8.45 -6.07
N ASN A 35 17.34 7.65 -7.11
CA ASN A 35 17.07 8.07 -8.48
C ASN A 35 15.59 7.75 -8.80
N PRO A 36 14.72 8.76 -8.99
CA PRO A 36 13.35 8.52 -9.41
C PRO A 36 13.29 7.85 -10.78
N ILE A 37 12.39 6.91 -10.96
CA ILE A 37 12.15 6.33 -12.28
C ILE A 37 11.23 7.23 -13.12
N SER A 38 11.34 7.12 -14.45
CA SER A 38 10.38 7.74 -15.37
C SER A 38 8.99 7.17 -15.13
N GLN A 39 7.99 8.04 -15.19
CA GLN A 39 6.58 7.71 -15.01
C GLN A 39 5.81 7.81 -16.34
N ASP A 40 6.52 7.82 -17.46
CA ASP A 40 5.92 7.77 -18.78
C ASP A 40 5.13 6.45 -18.90
N ASN A 41 3.86 6.56 -19.25
CA ASN A 41 2.93 5.43 -19.28
C ASN A 41 2.58 4.81 -17.91
N SER A 42 2.87 5.48 -16.80
CA SER A 42 2.45 5.06 -15.47
C SER A 42 1.05 5.59 -15.13
N ASN A 43 0.29 4.80 -14.38
CA ASN A 43 -0.96 5.24 -13.74
C ASN A 43 -0.73 6.13 -12.51
N VAL A 44 0.53 6.36 -12.14
CA VAL A 44 0.94 7.20 -11.02
C VAL A 44 1.69 8.41 -11.57
N LYS A 45 1.32 9.60 -11.11
CA LYS A 45 2.07 10.83 -11.29
C LYS A 45 2.45 11.34 -9.90
N ALA A 46 3.67 11.04 -9.50
CA ALA A 46 4.25 11.40 -8.22
C ALA A 46 5.51 12.23 -8.42
N SER A 47 5.82 13.12 -7.51
CA SER A 47 7.06 13.92 -7.57
C SER A 47 8.31 13.05 -7.42
N ILE A 48 8.21 11.94 -6.69
CA ILE A 48 9.21 10.88 -6.65
C ILE A 48 8.45 9.54 -6.75
N HIS A 49 8.90 8.69 -7.64
CA HIS A 49 8.51 7.28 -7.73
C HIS A 49 9.81 6.47 -7.76
N THR A 50 10.02 5.62 -6.76
CA THR A 50 11.18 4.72 -6.72
C THR A 50 10.95 3.53 -7.63
N GLU A 51 11.98 2.73 -7.87
CA GLU A 51 11.84 1.45 -8.55
C GLU A 51 10.81 0.56 -7.85
N TRP A 52 10.16 -0.35 -8.62
CA TRP A 52 9.13 -1.25 -8.11
C TRP A 52 9.65 -2.27 -7.08
N ASP A 53 10.95 -2.55 -7.13
CA ASP A 53 11.67 -3.42 -6.20
C ASP A 53 12.61 -2.59 -5.30
N TRP A 54 12.18 -1.38 -4.96
CA TRP A 54 12.95 -0.53 -4.06
C TRP A 54 12.97 -1.12 -2.66
N GLU A 55 13.93 -1.97 -2.45
CA GLU A 55 14.10 -2.73 -1.22
C GLU A 55 15.45 -2.41 -0.57
N PRO A 56 15.55 -1.30 0.17
CA PRO A 56 16.76 -1.01 0.91
C PRO A 56 17.09 -2.18 1.85
N ASP A 57 18.30 -2.71 1.79
CA ASP A 57 18.75 -3.74 2.73
C ASP A 57 18.95 -3.13 4.13
N ASN A 58 17.85 -3.04 4.85
CA ASN A 58 17.76 -2.32 6.09
C ASN A 58 16.83 -3.05 7.06
N ILE A 59 17.28 -3.21 8.30
CA ILE A 59 16.51 -3.91 9.34
C ILE A 59 15.16 -3.24 9.63
N THR A 60 15.06 -1.93 9.51
CA THR A 60 13.83 -1.18 9.74
C THR A 60 12.76 -1.54 8.71
N PHE A 61 13.15 -1.65 7.44
CA PHE A 61 12.22 -2.07 6.37
C PHE A 61 11.82 -3.53 6.52
N ARG A 62 12.78 -4.41 6.83
CA ARG A 62 12.47 -5.83 7.09
C ARG A 62 11.47 -5.99 8.22
N ASN A 63 11.65 -5.25 9.32
CA ASN A 63 10.75 -5.28 10.48
C ASN A 63 9.36 -4.72 10.15
N LEU A 64 9.29 -3.61 9.40
CA LEU A 64 8.01 -3.05 8.95
C LEU A 64 7.25 -4.04 8.06
N LYS A 65 7.92 -4.63 7.06
CA LYS A 65 7.32 -5.63 6.18
C LYS A 65 6.82 -6.85 6.95
N SER A 66 7.63 -7.37 7.87
CA SER A 66 7.24 -8.49 8.73
C SER A 66 6.02 -8.17 9.58
N TYR A 67 6.02 -7.01 10.21
CA TYR A 67 4.89 -6.57 11.03
C TYR A 67 3.59 -6.48 10.22
N ILE A 68 3.60 -5.80 9.08
CA ILE A 68 2.38 -5.67 8.24
C ILE A 68 1.92 -7.04 7.74
N ARG A 69 2.84 -7.90 7.30
CA ARG A 69 2.52 -9.28 6.90
C ARG A 69 1.83 -10.04 8.04
N GLU A 70 2.39 -9.99 9.25
CA GLU A 70 1.83 -10.68 10.41
C GLU A 70 0.43 -10.17 10.79
N GLU A 71 0.18 -8.86 10.67
CA GLU A 71 -1.15 -8.29 10.89
C GLU A 71 -2.17 -8.81 9.84
N ILE A 72 -1.76 -8.92 8.58
CA ILE A 72 -2.61 -9.49 7.52
C ILE A 72 -2.86 -10.98 7.79
N GLU A 73 -1.84 -11.75 8.13
CA GLU A 73 -1.96 -13.18 8.45
C GLU A 73 -2.85 -13.43 9.67
N ARG A 74 -2.79 -12.56 10.69
CA ARG A 74 -3.64 -12.64 11.88
C ARG A 74 -5.11 -12.39 11.54
N TYR A 75 -5.39 -11.52 10.59
CA TYR A 75 -6.72 -11.27 10.06
C TYR A 75 -7.24 -12.46 9.22
N CYS A 76 -6.39 -13.07 8.42
CA CYS A 76 -6.74 -14.24 7.61
C CYS A 76 -6.97 -15.43 8.52
N LYS A 77 -8.23 -15.81 8.76
CA LYS A 77 -8.57 -16.97 9.58
C LYS A 77 -7.93 -18.24 9.03
N PRO A 78 -7.46 -19.16 9.89
CA PRO A 78 -7.02 -20.49 9.46
C PRO A 78 -8.12 -21.17 8.63
N GLY A 79 -7.81 -21.57 7.40
CA GLY A 79 -8.76 -22.18 6.47
C GLY A 79 -9.30 -21.24 5.39
N ALA A 80 -9.13 -19.93 5.48
CA ALA A 80 -9.47 -19.00 4.41
C ALA A 80 -8.46 -19.04 3.25
N MET A 81 -7.26 -19.54 3.51
CA MET A 81 -6.29 -19.86 2.47
C MET A 81 -6.43 -21.32 2.07
N SER A 82 -6.86 -21.55 0.84
CA SER A 82 -7.04 -22.88 0.27
C SER A 82 -5.71 -23.63 0.20
N GLY A 83 -5.58 -24.65 1.02
CA GLY A 83 -4.47 -25.58 0.97
C GLY A 83 -3.79 -25.76 2.32
N GLY A 84 -4.14 -26.79 3.05
CA GLY A 84 -3.71 -27.31 4.35
C GLY A 84 -2.25 -27.18 4.82
N GLY A 85 -1.51 -26.20 4.37
CA GLY A 85 -0.21 -25.76 4.86
C GLY A 85 -0.29 -24.31 5.30
N ARG A 86 0.48 -23.92 6.30
CA ARG A 86 0.72 -22.52 6.65
C ARG A 86 1.50 -21.87 5.50
N ASN A 87 0.82 -21.52 4.44
CA ASN A 87 1.41 -20.68 3.39
C ASN A 87 1.54 -19.28 3.97
N MET A 88 2.70 -19.00 4.52
CA MET A 88 3.05 -17.66 4.97
C MET A 88 3.00 -16.73 3.75
N LEU A 89 2.32 -15.61 3.90
CA LEU A 89 2.34 -14.56 2.89
C LEU A 89 3.78 -14.12 2.65
N LYS A 90 4.12 -13.89 1.39
CA LYS A 90 5.40 -13.28 1.02
C LYS A 90 5.15 -11.85 0.63
N VAL A 91 5.98 -10.95 1.11
CA VAL A 91 6.00 -9.57 0.59
C VAL A 91 6.75 -9.61 -0.73
N GLY A 92 6.05 -9.25 -1.80
CA GLY A 92 6.63 -9.09 -3.13
C GLY A 92 7.23 -7.70 -3.30
N ASN A 93 6.80 -6.98 -4.33
CA ASN A 93 7.29 -5.66 -4.65
C ASN A 93 7.02 -4.64 -3.54
N PHE A 94 7.97 -3.74 -3.35
CA PHE A 94 7.91 -2.67 -2.37
C PHE A 94 8.54 -1.40 -2.97
N TRP A 95 7.81 -0.31 -2.97
CA TRP A 95 8.26 0.97 -3.55
C TRP A 95 7.74 2.15 -2.74
N ALA A 96 8.27 3.34 -2.99
CA ALA A 96 7.82 4.57 -2.37
C ALA A 96 7.38 5.60 -3.40
N ASN A 97 6.35 6.35 -3.04
CA ASN A 97 5.85 7.50 -3.78
C ASN A 97 5.87 8.75 -2.90
N VAL A 98 6.29 9.87 -3.47
CA VAL A 98 6.13 11.19 -2.86
C VAL A 98 5.17 12.00 -3.73
N TYR A 99 4.04 12.39 -3.17
CA TYR A 99 3.02 13.19 -3.83
C TYR A 99 3.10 14.64 -3.36
N ASN A 100 3.22 15.56 -4.28
CA ASN A 100 3.09 17.00 -4.08
C ASN A 100 1.70 17.47 -4.56
N LYS A 101 1.42 18.76 -4.43
CA LYS A 101 0.18 19.35 -4.96
C LYS A 101 0.10 19.13 -6.47
N GLY A 102 -1.00 18.55 -6.94
CA GLY A 102 -1.22 18.23 -8.35
C GLY A 102 -0.82 16.81 -8.74
N ASP A 103 -0.11 16.08 -7.88
CA ASP A 103 0.22 14.67 -8.12
C ASP A 103 -0.98 13.76 -7.81
N TYR A 104 -1.03 12.60 -8.47
CA TYR A 104 -2.15 11.65 -8.32
C TYR A 104 -1.74 10.22 -8.66
N ALA A 105 -2.56 9.27 -8.24
CA ALA A 105 -2.59 7.93 -8.79
C ALA A 105 -3.98 7.67 -9.38
N GLN A 106 -4.04 7.28 -10.65
CA GLN A 106 -5.27 6.86 -11.32
C GLN A 106 -5.81 5.57 -10.69
N SER A 107 -7.07 5.27 -10.95
CA SER A 107 -7.67 4.02 -10.48
C SER A 107 -6.92 2.81 -11.06
N HIS A 108 -6.45 1.94 -10.18
CA HIS A 108 -5.75 0.71 -10.54
C HIS A 108 -5.94 -0.34 -9.45
N CYS A 109 -5.60 -1.59 -9.76
CA CYS A 109 -5.55 -2.68 -8.80
C CYS A 109 -4.18 -3.38 -8.87
N HIS A 110 -3.91 -4.26 -7.92
CA HIS A 110 -2.61 -4.92 -7.78
C HIS A 110 -2.67 -6.44 -8.07
N LYS A 111 -3.56 -6.87 -8.98
CA LYS A 111 -3.57 -8.27 -9.42
C LYS A 111 -2.22 -8.65 -10.04
N PRO A 112 -1.74 -9.89 -9.82
CA PRO A 112 -2.39 -11.04 -9.19
C PRO A 112 -2.14 -11.17 -7.66
N ASN A 113 -1.65 -10.13 -6.98
CA ASN A 113 -1.35 -10.22 -5.55
C ASN A 113 -2.64 -10.46 -4.73
N ASP A 114 -2.54 -11.29 -3.69
CA ASP A 114 -3.66 -11.56 -2.78
C ASP A 114 -4.02 -10.32 -1.96
N PHE A 115 -2.99 -9.63 -1.45
CA PHE A 115 -3.10 -8.38 -0.70
C PHE A 115 -2.13 -7.32 -1.21
N SER A 116 -2.49 -6.09 -0.98
CA SER A 116 -1.63 -4.93 -1.11
C SER A 116 -1.75 -4.08 0.15
N PHE A 117 -0.74 -3.26 0.41
CA PHE A 117 -0.80 -2.32 1.50
C PHE A 117 -0.19 -0.97 1.11
N ALA A 118 -0.64 0.07 1.79
CA ALA A 118 -0.04 1.39 1.78
C ALA A 118 0.37 1.77 3.20
N TYR A 119 1.62 2.13 3.41
CA TYR A 119 2.14 2.66 4.66
C TYR A 119 2.40 4.17 4.53
N PHE A 120 1.84 4.95 5.43
CA PHE A 120 1.92 6.41 5.37
C PHE A 120 3.10 6.92 6.19
N VAL A 121 4.22 7.14 5.52
CA VAL A 121 5.49 7.59 6.15
C VAL A 121 5.38 9.02 6.66
N LYS A 122 4.79 9.91 5.84
CA LYS A 122 4.60 11.32 6.16
C LYS A 122 3.28 11.77 5.58
N SER A 123 2.41 12.33 6.41
CA SER A 123 1.11 12.82 5.95
C SER A 123 0.60 13.94 6.86
N LYS A 124 -0.38 14.68 6.35
CA LYS A 124 -1.16 15.66 7.11
C LYS A 124 -2.62 15.42 6.86
N TRP A 125 -3.47 15.82 7.79
CA TRP A 125 -4.91 15.58 7.76
C TRP A 125 -5.61 16.14 6.51
N TYR A 126 -5.03 17.13 5.86
CA TYR A 126 -5.56 17.77 4.64
C TYR A 126 -4.97 17.17 3.34
N TYR A 127 -4.15 16.13 3.42
CA TYR A 127 -3.67 15.42 2.22
C TYR A 127 -4.79 14.58 1.62
N SER A 128 -4.68 14.35 0.32
CA SER A 128 -5.65 13.54 -0.43
C SER A 128 -5.80 12.16 0.17
N PRO A 129 -7.04 11.69 0.34
CA PRO A 129 -7.29 10.35 0.87
C PRO A 129 -6.89 9.27 -0.14
N LEU A 130 -6.56 8.09 0.39
CA LEU A 130 -6.60 6.86 -0.38
C LEU A 130 -8.07 6.48 -0.59
N ALA A 131 -8.52 6.45 -1.83
CA ALA A 131 -9.90 6.13 -2.17
C ALA A 131 -10.00 4.72 -2.78
N PHE A 132 -11.02 3.97 -2.36
CA PHE A 132 -11.38 2.67 -2.91
C PHE A 132 -12.48 2.86 -3.93
N THR A 133 -12.17 2.63 -5.22
CA THR A 133 -13.04 3.03 -6.33
C THR A 133 -14.36 2.26 -6.38
N ASP A 134 -14.36 0.99 -5.98
CA ASP A 134 -15.55 0.14 -6.02
C ASP A 134 -16.57 0.49 -4.94
N SER A 135 -16.12 0.97 -3.79
CA SER A 135 -16.98 1.29 -2.65
C SER A 135 -17.16 2.78 -2.39
N GLY A 136 -16.31 3.62 -3.01
CA GLY A 136 -16.23 5.06 -2.69
C GLY A 136 -15.65 5.36 -1.31
N LYS A 137 -15.19 4.35 -0.56
CA LYS A 137 -14.60 4.52 0.77
C LYS A 137 -13.30 5.30 0.65
N LYS A 138 -13.12 6.27 1.54
CA LYS A 138 -11.90 7.10 1.61
C LYS A 138 -11.22 6.91 2.95
N ILE A 139 -9.91 6.75 2.93
CA ILE A 139 -9.06 6.65 4.13
C ILE A 139 -8.14 7.86 4.14
N ILE A 140 -8.30 8.70 5.14
CA ILE A 140 -7.38 9.82 5.38
C ILE A 140 -6.04 9.24 5.83
N PRO A 141 -4.93 9.56 5.15
CA PRO A 141 -3.62 9.08 5.54
C PRO A 141 -3.24 9.67 6.91
N LYS A 142 -2.84 8.79 7.82
CA LYS A 142 -2.25 9.16 9.11
C LYS A 142 -0.82 8.64 9.16
N GLU A 143 0.11 9.50 9.50
CA GLU A 143 1.53 9.15 9.65
C GLU A 143 1.72 7.97 10.61
N GLY A 144 2.58 7.01 10.22
CA GLY A 144 2.86 5.81 11.01
C GLY A 144 1.82 4.70 10.90
N THR A 145 0.75 4.91 10.12
CA THR A 145 -0.28 3.87 9.92
C THR A 145 -0.14 3.17 8.58
N PHE A 146 -0.70 1.98 8.49
CA PHE A 146 -0.86 1.27 7.22
C PHE A 146 -2.32 0.92 6.97
N VAL A 147 -2.62 0.67 5.71
CA VAL A 147 -3.89 0.14 5.23
C VAL A 147 -3.58 -1.04 4.33
N ALA A 148 -4.08 -2.23 4.65
CA ALA A 148 -3.98 -3.40 3.78
C ALA A 148 -5.35 -3.80 3.25
N PHE A 149 -5.40 -4.27 2.01
CA PHE A 149 -6.62 -4.56 1.27
C PHE A 149 -6.37 -5.64 0.23
N PRO A 150 -7.40 -6.37 -0.22
CA PRO A 150 -7.25 -7.36 -1.29
C PRO A 150 -6.68 -6.74 -2.56
N GLY A 151 -5.76 -7.44 -3.23
CA GLY A 151 -5.08 -6.95 -4.42
C GLY A 151 -5.98 -6.67 -5.62
N TYR A 152 -7.18 -7.26 -5.66
CA TYR A 152 -8.17 -6.97 -6.70
C TYR A 152 -8.93 -5.66 -6.49
N GLN A 153 -8.84 -5.06 -5.30
CA GLN A 153 -9.55 -3.84 -4.95
C GLN A 153 -8.98 -2.65 -5.71
N GLY A 154 -9.82 -1.91 -6.41
CA GLY A 154 -9.43 -0.68 -7.09
C GLY A 154 -9.13 0.44 -6.10
N ILE A 155 -7.99 1.09 -6.27
CA ILE A 155 -7.56 2.24 -5.45
C ILE A 155 -7.17 3.42 -6.32
N CYS A 156 -7.30 4.63 -5.80
CA CYS A 156 -6.76 5.85 -6.40
C CYS A 156 -6.41 6.89 -5.33
N THR A 157 -5.59 7.87 -5.72
CA THR A 157 -5.39 9.12 -4.98
C THR A 157 -5.58 10.27 -5.93
N HIS A 158 -6.30 11.31 -5.50
CA HIS A 158 -6.43 12.55 -6.26
C HIS A 158 -5.89 13.67 -5.39
N SER A 159 -5.08 14.55 -5.98
CA SER A 159 -4.73 15.80 -5.31
C SER A 159 -5.99 16.68 -5.21
N SER A 160 -6.28 17.14 -4.03
CA SER A 160 -7.23 18.21 -3.80
C SER A 160 -6.66 19.57 -4.21
#